data_e3f6e85149d40569fd33a8deda947f8a
#
_entry.id   e3f6e85149d40569fd33a8deda947f8a
#
_cell.length_a   1.000
_cell.length_b   1.000
_cell.length_c   1.000
_cell.angle_alpha   90.00
_cell.angle_beta   90.00
_cell.angle_gamma   90.00
#
_symmetry.space_group_name_H-M   'P 1'
#
loop_
_entity.id
_entity.type
_entity.pdbx_description
1 polymer ?
#
loop_
_entity_poly.entity_id
_entity_poly.type
_entity_poly.pdbx_seq_one_letter_code
_entity_poly.pdbx_strand_id
1 'polypeptide(L)'
;MEILELRIQDVELDKSNPRITTEEQVELYKKILTRFGMIVPILITSENKILYDNGKYEAAKQLGMKIIRAVRIDKLSEDKLRTLRLAELNAQEKGEWDFEKLYDELSKLNEDDLFLTGFNLAEIEKELGTDGDSIEEIEEIDIPEAREDYYSQAGDIYLLGEHRLMCGDSTNTEDVSKLLDGELADLMITDPPYNINYEGSDGQKIKNDNMSSNEFYDFLKKFYENAFNVMRDGAGFYIFHADSETKAFRGACEDVGFKISQCLIWVKNGFNLSRQDYNWRHEPCLYGWKLGKEHFFIKDYTQDTVLENKEVLKKKSKEELLKYILELEEKLKYHSTIIEENKPTKNDIHPTMKPLKLLARLMANSSKKNWRVLDLFGGSGSTLMTAEQLQRKAYLMEYDPKYVDVIVKRFASVNQDIRLLRNGQIYSWEELKEYFNE
;
A
#
# COMPACT_ATOMS: atom_id res chain seq x y z
N MET A 1 -27.43 -35.36 20.18
CA MET A 1 -28.63 -34.51 20.22
C MET A 1 -29.30 -34.68 18.88
N GLU A 2 -30.63 -34.87 18.88
CA GLU A 2 -31.43 -35.07 17.68
C GLU A 2 -31.94 -33.71 17.18
N ILE A 3 -31.98 -33.51 15.85
CA ILE A 3 -32.59 -32.33 15.26
C ILE A 3 -34.08 -32.58 15.13
N LEU A 4 -34.88 -31.74 15.76
CA LEU A 4 -36.33 -31.78 15.76
C LEU A 4 -36.88 -30.82 14.70
N GLU A 5 -37.95 -31.22 14.03
CA GLU A 5 -38.79 -30.36 13.21
C GLU A 5 -40.05 -29.99 13.99
N LEU A 6 -40.18 -28.71 14.33
CA LEU A 6 -41.27 -28.20 15.16
C LEU A 6 -42.05 -27.15 14.38
N ARG A 7 -43.36 -27.07 14.66
CA ARG A 7 -44.17 -25.96 14.15
C ARG A 7 -43.68 -24.66 14.81
N ILE A 8 -43.51 -23.61 14.06
CA ILE A 8 -42.99 -22.34 14.57
C ILE A 8 -43.85 -21.77 15.71
N GLN A 9 -45.15 -22.03 15.67
CA GLN A 9 -46.11 -21.62 16.71
C GLN A 9 -45.93 -22.37 18.04
N ASP A 10 -45.24 -23.50 18.05
CA ASP A 10 -45.01 -24.33 19.23
C ASP A 10 -43.69 -23.96 19.95
N VAL A 11 -43.03 -22.93 19.48
CA VAL A 11 -41.75 -22.41 20.02
C VAL A 11 -41.93 -20.96 20.47
N GLU A 12 -41.37 -20.61 21.61
CA GLU A 12 -41.52 -19.30 22.25
C GLU A 12 -40.17 -18.56 22.32
N LEU A 13 -40.22 -17.23 22.15
CA LEU A 13 -39.11 -16.36 22.43
C LEU A 13 -38.83 -16.28 23.93
N ASP A 14 -37.55 -16.39 24.31
CA ASP A 14 -37.14 -16.05 25.66
C ASP A 14 -37.05 -14.52 25.82
N LYS A 15 -38.08 -13.96 26.49
CA LYS A 15 -38.16 -12.52 26.80
C LYS A 15 -37.07 -12.06 27.77
N SER A 16 -36.40 -12.97 28.47
CA SER A 16 -35.28 -12.68 29.39
C SER A 16 -33.93 -12.61 28.69
N ASN A 17 -33.85 -12.82 27.38
CA ASN A 17 -32.62 -12.68 26.62
C ASN A 17 -32.14 -11.21 26.64
N PRO A 18 -30.96 -10.92 27.18
CA PRO A 18 -30.44 -9.54 27.27
C PRO A 18 -30.00 -8.95 25.93
N ARG A 19 -29.86 -9.79 24.88
CA ARG A 19 -29.42 -9.31 23.55
C ARG A 19 -30.61 -8.76 22.77
N ILE A 20 -30.47 -7.54 22.27
CA ILE A 20 -31.46 -6.90 21.42
C ILE A 20 -31.32 -7.46 20.00
N THR A 21 -32.43 -7.93 19.45
CA THR A 21 -32.53 -8.33 18.04
C THR A 21 -32.78 -7.08 17.20
N THR A 22 -31.84 -6.75 16.27
CA THR A 22 -31.97 -5.59 15.37
C THR A 22 -32.72 -5.98 14.09
N GLU A 23 -33.30 -4.96 13.41
CA GLU A 23 -33.93 -5.18 12.09
C GLU A 23 -32.91 -5.69 11.07
N GLU A 24 -31.69 -5.16 11.10
CA GLU A 24 -30.59 -5.58 10.23
C GLU A 24 -30.25 -7.06 10.41
N GLN A 25 -30.15 -7.52 11.64
CA GLN A 25 -29.94 -8.93 11.96
C GLN A 25 -31.06 -9.82 11.41
N VAL A 26 -32.32 -9.40 11.55
CA VAL A 26 -33.46 -10.11 11.03
C VAL A 26 -33.45 -10.19 9.51
N GLU A 27 -33.14 -9.08 8.83
CA GLU A 27 -33.03 -9.03 7.37
C GLU A 27 -31.90 -9.94 6.85
N LEU A 28 -30.76 -9.97 7.52
CA LEU A 28 -29.66 -10.88 7.18
C LEU A 28 -30.10 -12.34 7.32
N TYR A 29 -30.76 -12.71 8.43
CA TYR A 29 -31.28 -14.06 8.59
C TYR A 29 -32.38 -14.40 7.57
N LYS A 30 -33.22 -13.46 7.15
CA LYS A 30 -34.22 -13.68 6.08
C LYS A 30 -33.54 -14.06 4.76
N LYS A 31 -32.48 -13.37 4.40
CA LYS A 31 -31.68 -13.69 3.20
C LYS A 31 -31.08 -15.10 3.29
N ILE A 32 -30.43 -15.43 4.42
CA ILE A 32 -29.84 -16.76 4.67
C ILE A 32 -30.90 -17.86 4.59
N LEU A 33 -32.00 -17.67 5.29
CA LEU A 33 -33.09 -18.65 5.32
C LEU A 33 -33.76 -18.84 3.95
N THR A 34 -33.88 -17.77 3.16
CA THR A 34 -34.45 -17.85 1.81
C THR A 34 -33.51 -18.62 0.86
N ARG A 35 -32.21 -18.39 0.96
CA ARG A 35 -31.20 -18.99 0.06
C ARG A 35 -30.91 -20.45 0.41
N PHE A 36 -30.71 -20.73 1.71
CA PHE A 36 -30.21 -22.02 2.19
C PHE A 36 -31.21 -22.81 3.03
N GLY A 37 -32.33 -22.22 3.41
CA GLY A 37 -33.21 -22.80 4.43
C GLY A 37 -32.58 -22.78 5.82
N MET A 38 -33.22 -23.43 6.79
CA MET A 38 -32.70 -23.51 8.17
C MET A 38 -31.74 -24.71 8.33
N ILE A 39 -30.52 -24.57 7.77
CA ILE A 39 -29.46 -25.59 7.89
C ILE A 39 -28.97 -25.69 9.34
N VAL A 40 -28.72 -24.54 9.97
CA VAL A 40 -28.29 -24.45 11.37
C VAL A 40 -29.53 -24.36 12.26
N PRO A 41 -29.81 -25.39 13.07
CA PRO A 41 -31.00 -25.40 13.94
C PRO A 41 -30.87 -24.38 15.07
N ILE A 42 -32.01 -23.91 15.62
CA ILE A 42 -32.03 -23.10 16.84
C ILE A 42 -31.91 -23.98 18.08
N LEU A 43 -31.37 -23.44 19.17
CA LEU A 43 -31.33 -24.12 20.45
C LEU A 43 -32.55 -23.73 21.28
N ILE A 44 -33.25 -24.77 21.84
CA ILE A 44 -34.42 -24.57 22.66
C ILE A 44 -34.29 -25.32 23.99
N THR A 45 -35.00 -24.84 25.00
CA THR A 45 -35.15 -25.51 26.29
C THR A 45 -36.17 -26.69 26.22
N SER A 46 -36.27 -27.44 27.30
CA SER A 46 -37.31 -28.48 27.45
C SER A 46 -38.75 -27.95 27.29
N GLU A 47 -38.95 -26.65 27.55
CA GLU A 47 -40.24 -25.96 27.42
C GLU A 47 -40.43 -25.30 26.03
N ASN A 48 -39.61 -25.62 25.05
CA ASN A 48 -39.58 -25.02 23.72
C ASN A 48 -39.27 -23.49 23.69
N LYS A 49 -38.63 -22.95 24.72
CA LYS A 49 -38.16 -21.56 24.69
C LYS A 49 -36.81 -21.46 24.00
N ILE A 50 -36.64 -20.46 23.15
CA ILE A 50 -35.39 -20.21 22.41
C ILE A 50 -34.33 -19.77 23.40
N LEU A 51 -33.11 -20.35 23.31
CA LEU A 51 -32.03 -20.00 24.22
C LEU A 51 -31.34 -18.67 23.85
N TYR A 52 -30.99 -18.45 22.58
CA TYR A 52 -30.33 -17.20 22.12
C TYR A 52 -30.51 -16.80 20.64
N ASP A 53 -31.19 -17.60 19.81
CA ASP A 53 -31.36 -17.38 18.36
C ASP A 53 -32.65 -16.57 18.01
N ASN A 54 -33.00 -15.55 18.79
CA ASN A 54 -34.23 -14.78 18.61
C ASN A 54 -34.35 -14.16 17.20
N GLY A 55 -33.25 -13.60 16.65
CA GLY A 55 -33.23 -12.98 15.31
C GLY A 55 -33.57 -13.98 14.19
N LYS A 56 -33.02 -15.19 14.27
CA LYS A 56 -33.29 -16.26 13.31
C LYS A 56 -34.75 -16.72 13.35
N TYR A 57 -35.33 -16.80 14.56
CA TYR A 57 -36.73 -17.13 14.74
C TYR A 57 -37.68 -16.06 14.18
N GLU A 58 -37.40 -14.78 14.48
CA GLU A 58 -38.19 -13.65 13.93
C GLU A 58 -38.13 -13.62 12.41
N ALA A 59 -36.94 -13.83 11.81
CA ALA A 59 -36.80 -13.95 10.38
C ALA A 59 -37.64 -15.09 9.78
N ALA A 60 -37.57 -16.28 10.38
CA ALA A 60 -38.38 -17.42 9.96
C ALA A 60 -39.89 -17.14 10.04
N LYS A 61 -40.32 -16.45 11.09
CA LYS A 61 -41.73 -16.05 11.29
C LYS A 61 -42.18 -15.02 10.24
N GLN A 62 -41.36 -14.00 9.95
CA GLN A 62 -41.65 -13.00 8.92
C GLN A 62 -41.71 -13.61 7.52
N LEU A 63 -40.88 -14.63 7.24
CA LEU A 63 -40.90 -15.39 5.99
C LEU A 63 -42.11 -16.36 5.90
N GLY A 64 -42.91 -16.46 6.94
CA GLY A 64 -44.10 -17.36 6.96
C GLY A 64 -43.74 -18.85 7.02
N MET A 65 -42.53 -19.19 7.49
CA MET A 65 -42.13 -20.60 7.68
C MET A 65 -43.06 -21.29 8.69
N LYS A 66 -43.55 -22.44 8.34
CA LYS A 66 -44.45 -23.19 9.23
C LYS A 66 -43.71 -24.14 10.17
N ILE A 67 -42.53 -24.60 9.73
CA ILE A 67 -41.70 -25.57 10.45
C ILE A 67 -40.30 -24.94 10.60
N ILE A 68 -39.71 -25.13 11.77
CA ILE A 68 -38.34 -24.75 12.09
C ILE A 68 -37.58 -25.96 12.62
N ARG A 69 -36.27 -25.96 12.40
CA ARG A 69 -35.35 -26.99 12.93
C ARG A 69 -34.77 -26.54 14.26
N ALA A 70 -34.85 -27.40 15.27
CA ALA A 70 -34.38 -27.08 16.62
C ALA A 70 -33.62 -28.25 17.25
N VAL A 71 -32.74 -27.93 18.18
CA VAL A 71 -32.10 -28.90 19.08
C VAL A 71 -32.51 -28.59 20.49
N ARG A 72 -33.07 -29.60 21.19
CA ARG A 72 -33.56 -29.46 22.56
C ARG A 72 -32.48 -29.80 23.58
N ILE A 73 -32.40 -28.97 24.61
CA ILE A 73 -31.51 -29.15 25.76
C ILE A 73 -32.36 -29.54 26.96
N ASP A 74 -32.36 -30.83 27.28
CA ASP A 74 -33.30 -31.40 28.29
C ASP A 74 -32.68 -31.62 29.68
N LYS A 75 -31.34 -31.47 29.82
CA LYS A 75 -30.63 -31.93 31.04
C LYS A 75 -29.94 -30.84 31.84
N LEU A 76 -30.24 -29.58 31.58
CA LEU A 76 -29.64 -28.45 32.30
C LEU A 76 -30.66 -27.75 33.19
N SER A 77 -30.24 -27.37 34.40
CA SER A 77 -31.05 -26.49 35.25
C SER A 77 -31.13 -25.08 34.66
N GLU A 78 -32.12 -24.30 35.08
CA GLU A 78 -32.36 -22.95 34.61
C GLU A 78 -31.13 -22.03 34.75
N ASP A 79 -30.41 -22.15 35.91
CA ASP A 79 -29.16 -21.39 36.13
C ASP A 79 -28.04 -21.80 35.15
N LYS A 80 -27.94 -23.09 34.83
CA LYS A 80 -26.96 -23.59 33.86
C LYS A 80 -27.32 -23.14 32.43
N LEU A 81 -28.61 -23.11 32.08
CA LEU A 81 -29.06 -22.59 30.79
C LEU A 81 -28.77 -21.07 30.66
N ARG A 82 -29.00 -20.32 31.73
CA ARG A 82 -28.64 -18.89 31.78
C ARG A 82 -27.15 -18.67 31.62
N THR A 83 -26.34 -19.47 32.35
CA THR A 83 -24.87 -19.40 32.24
C THR A 83 -24.40 -19.73 30.82
N LEU A 84 -24.93 -20.83 30.23
CA LEU A 84 -24.58 -21.25 28.87
C LEU A 84 -24.92 -20.15 27.87
N ARG A 85 -26.11 -19.56 27.92
CA ARG A 85 -26.54 -18.48 27.05
C ARG A 85 -25.58 -17.30 27.10
N LEU A 86 -25.25 -16.81 28.31
CA LEU A 86 -24.35 -15.64 28.47
C LEU A 86 -22.93 -15.95 28.05
N ALA A 87 -22.42 -17.16 28.33
CA ALA A 87 -21.10 -17.59 27.96
C ALA A 87 -20.91 -17.69 26.43
N GLU A 88 -21.90 -18.33 25.76
CA GLU A 88 -21.87 -18.46 24.29
C GLU A 88 -21.95 -17.10 23.58
N LEU A 89 -22.86 -16.23 24.02
CA LEU A 89 -22.98 -14.88 23.45
C LEU A 89 -21.68 -14.07 23.61
N ASN A 90 -21.06 -14.12 24.80
CA ASN A 90 -19.81 -13.42 25.06
C ASN A 90 -18.63 -14.05 24.29
N ALA A 91 -18.59 -15.39 24.17
CA ALA A 91 -17.53 -16.07 23.43
C ALA A 91 -17.55 -15.72 21.93
N GLN A 92 -18.74 -15.63 21.33
CA GLN A 92 -18.88 -15.20 19.92
C GLN A 92 -18.39 -13.77 19.68
N GLU A 93 -18.50 -12.88 20.68
CA GLU A 93 -18.03 -11.48 20.60
C GLU A 93 -16.51 -11.31 20.85
N LYS A 94 -15.83 -12.35 21.37
CA LYS A 94 -14.37 -12.31 21.65
C LYS A 94 -13.50 -12.76 20.49
N GLY A 95 -14.09 -13.29 19.44
CA GLY A 95 -13.37 -13.65 18.24
C GLY A 95 -12.97 -12.40 17.46
N GLU A 96 -11.76 -12.42 16.88
CA GLU A 96 -11.28 -11.38 15.99
C GLU A 96 -11.20 -11.93 14.56
N TRP A 97 -11.41 -11.06 13.58
CA TRP A 97 -11.29 -11.41 12.18
C TRP A 97 -9.85 -11.29 11.72
N ASP A 98 -9.34 -12.31 11.07
CA ASP A 98 -8.19 -12.21 10.19
C ASP A 98 -8.67 -11.60 8.88
N PHE A 99 -8.57 -10.26 8.76
CA PHE A 99 -9.12 -9.51 7.63
C PHE A 99 -8.50 -9.92 6.29
N GLU A 100 -7.24 -10.37 6.26
CA GLU A 100 -6.62 -10.86 5.01
C GLU A 100 -7.32 -12.12 4.51
N LYS A 101 -7.52 -13.10 5.40
CA LYS A 101 -8.25 -14.34 5.05
C LYS A 101 -9.72 -14.07 4.75
N LEU A 102 -10.35 -13.17 5.53
CA LEU A 102 -11.72 -12.78 5.30
C LEU A 102 -11.90 -12.15 3.91
N TYR A 103 -11.04 -11.22 3.54
CA TYR A 103 -11.05 -10.61 2.21
C TYR A 103 -10.85 -11.64 1.11
N ASP A 104 -9.90 -12.57 1.28
CA ASP A 104 -9.64 -13.65 0.33
C ASP A 104 -10.82 -14.58 0.12
N GLU A 105 -11.59 -14.89 1.16
CA GLU A 105 -12.80 -15.69 1.04
C GLU A 105 -13.95 -14.92 0.39
N LEU A 106 -14.15 -13.64 0.77
CA LEU A 106 -15.21 -12.82 0.21
C LEU A 106 -14.97 -12.49 -1.26
N SER A 107 -13.72 -12.25 -1.67
CA SER A 107 -13.35 -11.95 -3.06
C SER A 107 -13.58 -13.11 -4.05
N LYS A 108 -13.78 -14.33 -3.57
CA LYS A 108 -14.13 -15.51 -4.38
C LYS A 108 -15.63 -15.61 -4.65
N LEU A 109 -16.44 -14.82 -3.94
CA LEU A 109 -17.89 -14.84 -4.07
C LEU A 109 -18.35 -13.94 -5.22
N ASN A 110 -19.46 -14.31 -5.86
CA ASN A 110 -20.17 -13.39 -6.75
C ASN A 110 -20.93 -12.33 -5.94
N GLU A 111 -21.40 -11.26 -6.60
CA GLU A 111 -22.05 -10.13 -5.94
C GLU A 111 -23.27 -10.55 -5.10
N ASP A 112 -24.09 -11.50 -5.58
CA ASP A 112 -25.28 -11.97 -4.89
C ASP A 112 -24.92 -12.72 -3.60
N ASP A 113 -23.93 -13.61 -3.67
CA ASP A 113 -23.47 -14.38 -2.51
C ASP A 113 -22.70 -13.49 -1.51
N LEU A 114 -21.91 -12.53 -2.01
CA LEU A 114 -21.25 -11.53 -1.17
C LEU A 114 -22.26 -10.71 -0.36
N PHE A 115 -23.31 -10.23 -1.00
CA PHE A 115 -24.38 -9.49 -0.34
C PHE A 115 -25.08 -10.32 0.77
N LEU A 116 -25.12 -11.65 0.62
CA LEU A 116 -25.68 -12.56 1.63
C LEU A 116 -24.81 -12.71 2.88
N THR A 117 -23.52 -12.45 2.78
CA THR A 117 -22.62 -12.56 3.95
C THR A 117 -22.84 -11.45 4.97
N GLY A 118 -23.38 -10.31 4.56
CA GLY A 118 -23.53 -9.10 5.37
C GLY A 118 -22.24 -8.33 5.58
N PHE A 119 -21.11 -8.75 4.98
CA PHE A 119 -19.87 -8.00 5.01
C PHE A 119 -19.83 -6.93 3.91
N ASN A 120 -19.25 -5.80 4.24
CA ASN A 120 -18.93 -4.74 3.28
C ASN A 120 -17.45 -4.82 2.91
N LEU A 121 -17.16 -5.17 1.65
CA LEU A 121 -15.77 -5.25 1.17
C LEU A 121 -15.00 -3.95 1.34
N ALA A 122 -15.63 -2.80 1.09
CA ALA A 122 -14.97 -1.50 1.25
C ALA A 122 -14.56 -1.21 2.71
N GLU A 123 -15.34 -1.67 3.69
CA GLU A 123 -14.96 -1.56 5.10
C GLU A 123 -13.76 -2.47 5.44
N ILE A 124 -13.74 -3.67 4.88
CA ILE A 124 -12.63 -4.63 5.07
C ILE A 124 -11.37 -4.11 4.36
N GLU A 125 -11.50 -3.56 3.16
CA GLU A 125 -10.40 -2.91 2.44
C GLU A 125 -9.82 -1.74 3.25
N LYS A 126 -10.67 -0.98 3.93
CA LYS A 126 -10.24 0.09 4.84
C LYS A 126 -9.47 -0.45 6.05
N GLU A 127 -9.94 -1.53 6.69
CA GLU A 127 -9.23 -2.18 7.80
C GLU A 127 -7.89 -2.78 7.35
N LEU A 128 -7.82 -3.29 6.12
CA LEU A 128 -6.59 -3.77 5.50
C LEU A 128 -5.66 -2.64 5.04
N GLY A 129 -6.14 -1.39 5.04
CA GLY A 129 -5.42 -0.26 4.47
C GLY A 129 -5.25 -0.38 2.94
N THR A 130 -6.18 -1.08 2.29
CA THR A 130 -6.26 -1.25 0.83
C THR A 130 -7.44 -0.48 0.23
N ASP A 131 -8.13 0.32 1.04
CA ASP A 131 -9.11 1.31 0.59
C ASP A 131 -8.38 2.35 -0.26
N GLY A 132 -8.46 2.19 -1.54
CA GLY A 132 -7.71 2.88 -2.58
C GLY A 132 -7.12 4.23 -2.17
N ASP A 133 -5.80 4.29 -2.11
CA ASP A 133 -5.12 5.58 -1.93
C ASP A 133 -5.64 6.53 -3.00
N SER A 134 -6.10 7.71 -2.60
CA SER A 134 -6.52 8.77 -3.51
C SER A 134 -5.28 9.36 -4.22
N ILE A 135 -4.75 8.63 -5.20
CA ILE A 135 -3.57 9.07 -5.97
C ILE A 135 -3.86 10.44 -6.64
N GLU A 136 -5.12 10.70 -6.97
CA GLU A 136 -5.56 11.97 -7.56
C GLU A 136 -5.39 13.15 -6.59
N GLU A 137 -5.47 12.92 -5.28
CA GLU A 137 -5.31 13.92 -4.21
C GLU A 137 -3.86 14.21 -3.84
N ILE A 138 -2.90 13.45 -4.39
CA ILE A 138 -1.48 13.69 -4.16
C ILE A 138 -1.08 15.05 -4.74
N GLU A 139 -0.58 15.90 -3.87
CA GLU A 139 -0.12 17.25 -4.20
C GLU A 139 1.40 17.28 -4.34
N GLU A 140 1.89 17.95 -5.39
CA GLU A 140 3.31 18.24 -5.52
C GLU A 140 3.71 19.28 -4.46
N ILE A 141 4.80 19.00 -3.75
CA ILE A 141 5.36 19.87 -2.71
C ILE A 141 6.64 20.48 -3.26
N ASP A 142 6.75 21.80 -3.11
CA ASP A 142 7.90 22.55 -3.58
C ASP A 142 9.22 21.98 -3.03
N ILE A 143 10.25 22.00 -3.86
CA ILE A 143 11.59 21.54 -3.49
C ILE A 143 12.42 22.78 -3.14
N PRO A 144 12.95 22.87 -1.91
CA PRO A 144 13.86 23.94 -1.54
C PRO A 144 15.14 23.91 -2.38
N GLU A 145 15.74 25.08 -2.58
CA GLU A 145 17.04 25.20 -3.25
C GLU A 145 18.14 24.49 -2.45
N ALA A 146 18.97 23.72 -3.14
CA ALA A 146 20.15 23.11 -2.54
C ALA A 146 21.26 24.17 -2.35
N ARG A 147 21.77 24.26 -1.11
CA ARG A 147 22.80 25.26 -0.75
C ARG A 147 24.14 24.61 -0.54
N GLU A 148 25.23 25.36 -0.81
CA GLU A 148 26.60 24.89 -0.55
C GLU A 148 26.96 24.95 0.95
N ASP A 149 26.31 25.80 1.73
CA ASP A 149 26.44 25.93 3.19
C ASP A 149 25.43 25.00 3.93
N TYR A 150 25.55 23.71 3.73
CA TYR A 150 24.67 22.70 4.34
C TYR A 150 25.06 22.38 5.79
N TYR A 151 24.07 21.96 6.60
CA TYR A 151 24.23 21.61 8.01
C TYR A 151 24.47 20.11 8.25
N SER A 152 23.86 19.27 7.44
CA SER A 152 23.92 17.81 7.56
C SER A 152 25.32 17.25 7.35
N GLN A 153 25.63 16.14 8.00
CA GLN A 153 26.93 15.46 7.94
C GLN A 153 26.74 13.95 7.73
N ALA A 154 27.74 13.30 7.15
CA ALA A 154 27.74 11.85 7.02
C ALA A 154 27.54 11.16 8.39
N GLY A 155 26.63 10.21 8.47
CA GLY A 155 26.24 9.51 9.67
C GLY A 155 25.06 10.12 10.44
N ASP A 156 24.57 11.30 10.06
CA ASP A 156 23.36 11.89 10.64
C ASP A 156 22.13 11.06 10.31
N ILE A 157 21.24 10.90 11.29
CA ILE A 157 19.93 10.29 11.10
C ILE A 157 18.86 11.26 11.56
N TYR A 158 18.00 11.68 10.65
CA TYR A 158 16.83 12.48 10.93
C TYR A 158 15.60 11.59 11.13
N LEU A 159 14.89 11.83 12.22
CA LEU A 159 13.56 11.27 12.48
C LEU A 159 12.56 12.35 12.06
N LEU A 160 11.81 12.08 11.02
CA LEU A 160 10.88 13.01 10.35
C LEU A 160 9.47 12.47 10.51
N GLY A 161 8.76 12.83 11.58
CA GLY A 161 7.53 12.14 11.98
C GLY A 161 7.79 10.64 12.15
N GLU A 162 7.12 9.82 11.34
CA GLU A 162 7.28 8.35 11.31
C GLU A 162 8.37 7.88 10.33
N HIS A 163 9.04 8.79 9.64
CA HIS A 163 10.07 8.47 8.64
C HIS A 163 11.48 8.56 9.22
N ARG A 164 12.43 7.93 8.51
CA ARG A 164 13.87 8.00 8.82
C ARG A 164 14.64 8.41 7.57
N LEU A 165 15.52 9.39 7.71
CA LEU A 165 16.43 9.86 6.67
C LEU A 165 17.86 9.79 7.20
N MET A 166 18.76 9.13 6.49
CA MET A 166 20.17 9.05 6.84
C MET A 166 21.06 9.70 5.79
N CYS A 167 21.98 10.51 6.24
CA CYS A 167 23.12 10.94 5.42
C CYS A 167 24.15 9.80 5.40
N GLY A 168 24.20 8.97 4.34
CA GLY A 168 25.00 7.76 4.33
C GLY A 168 25.25 7.18 2.95
N ASP A 169 25.99 6.07 2.91
CA ASP A 169 26.36 5.36 1.69
C ASP A 169 25.55 4.07 1.52
N SER A 170 24.77 3.98 0.46
CA SER A 170 23.95 2.80 0.13
C SER A 170 24.76 1.51 -0.07
N THR A 171 26.05 1.62 -0.36
CA THR A 171 26.98 0.47 -0.48
C THR A 171 27.60 0.07 0.85
N ASN A 172 27.40 0.86 1.92
CA ASN A 172 27.88 0.56 3.27
C ASN A 172 26.82 -0.17 4.08
N THR A 173 27.10 -1.43 4.42
CA THR A 173 26.20 -2.30 5.18
C THR A 173 25.83 -1.74 6.56
N GLU A 174 26.80 -1.07 7.24
CA GLU A 174 26.53 -0.48 8.56
C GLU A 174 25.55 0.69 8.48
N ASP A 175 25.70 1.54 7.46
CA ASP A 175 24.81 2.69 7.26
C ASP A 175 23.39 2.23 6.96
N VAL A 176 23.23 1.27 6.04
CA VAL A 176 21.92 0.70 5.73
C VAL A 176 21.30 0.02 6.96
N SER A 177 22.10 -0.69 7.76
CA SER A 177 21.62 -1.31 9.00
C SER A 177 21.18 -0.26 10.04
N LYS A 178 21.91 0.84 10.19
CA LYS A 178 21.54 1.96 11.08
C LYS A 178 20.28 2.66 10.63
N LEU A 179 20.10 2.84 9.31
CA LEU A 179 18.88 3.42 8.76
C LEU A 179 17.66 2.60 9.17
N LEU A 180 17.71 1.27 9.02
CA LEU A 180 16.59 0.38 9.31
C LEU A 180 16.37 0.11 10.82
N ASP A 181 17.40 0.28 11.66
CA ASP A 181 17.32 0.13 13.12
C ASP A 181 16.69 -1.21 13.57
N GLY A 182 17.02 -2.28 12.87
CA GLY A 182 16.50 -3.64 13.15
C GLY A 182 15.16 -3.96 12.50
N GLU A 183 14.53 -2.99 11.81
CA GLU A 183 13.29 -3.20 11.07
C GLU A 183 13.56 -3.75 9.66
N LEU A 184 12.55 -4.30 9.01
CA LEU A 184 12.62 -4.74 7.62
C LEU A 184 11.71 -3.90 6.73
N ALA A 185 12.19 -3.60 5.52
CA ALA A 185 11.42 -2.89 4.52
C ALA A 185 10.37 -3.81 3.87
N ASP A 186 9.19 -3.27 3.61
CA ASP A 186 8.06 -3.94 2.97
C ASP A 186 8.02 -3.71 1.46
N LEU A 187 8.59 -2.61 1.01
CA LEU A 187 8.69 -2.18 -0.39
C LEU A 187 9.98 -1.40 -0.59
N MET A 188 10.61 -1.52 -1.75
CA MET A 188 11.68 -0.60 -2.18
C MET A 188 11.23 0.14 -3.44
N ILE A 189 11.34 1.48 -3.44
CA ILE A 189 11.20 2.34 -4.63
C ILE A 189 12.44 3.21 -4.67
N THR A 190 13.24 3.10 -5.73
CA THR A 190 14.55 3.74 -5.75
C THR A 190 15.00 4.13 -7.15
N ASP A 191 15.84 5.18 -7.21
CA ASP A 191 16.35 5.80 -8.43
C ASP A 191 17.88 6.01 -8.33
N PRO A 192 18.68 4.93 -8.44
CA PRO A 192 20.13 5.03 -8.30
C PRO A 192 20.77 5.78 -9.49
N PRO A 193 22.02 6.26 -9.37
CA PRO A 193 22.77 6.85 -10.49
C PRO A 193 22.78 5.94 -11.72
N TYR A 194 22.65 6.53 -12.94
CA TYR A 194 22.50 5.76 -14.18
C TYR A 194 23.82 5.52 -14.92
N ASN A 195 24.94 6.04 -14.43
CA ASN A 195 26.27 5.96 -15.07
C ASN A 195 26.31 6.54 -16.49
N ILE A 196 25.56 7.60 -16.73
CA ILE A 196 25.47 8.29 -18.03
C ILE A 196 26.28 9.58 -18.10
N ASN A 197 27.09 9.85 -17.06
CA ASN A 197 27.85 11.08 -16.91
C ASN A 197 26.98 12.34 -17.08
N TYR A 198 25.87 12.36 -16.38
CA TYR A 198 24.90 13.44 -16.47
C TYR A 198 25.48 14.76 -15.98
N GLU A 199 25.32 15.82 -16.81
CA GLU A 199 25.64 17.19 -16.47
C GLU A 199 24.44 18.08 -16.75
N GLY A 200 23.90 18.70 -15.71
CA GLY A 200 22.79 19.64 -15.82
C GLY A 200 23.13 20.88 -16.60
N SER A 201 22.14 21.63 -17.09
CA SER A 201 22.35 22.91 -17.80
C SER A 201 23.03 23.98 -16.94
N ASP A 202 23.01 23.81 -15.62
CA ASP A 202 23.64 24.63 -14.59
C ASP A 202 25.05 24.11 -14.18
N GLY A 203 25.52 23.03 -14.81
CA GLY A 203 26.83 22.41 -14.51
C GLY A 203 26.78 21.42 -13.32
N GLN A 204 25.63 21.17 -12.73
CA GLN A 204 25.53 20.20 -11.66
C GLN A 204 25.74 18.77 -12.18
N LYS A 205 26.52 17.98 -11.44
CA LYS A 205 26.85 16.58 -11.74
C LYS A 205 26.30 15.67 -10.65
N ILE A 206 25.82 14.52 -11.06
CA ILE A 206 25.41 13.46 -10.12
C ILE A 206 26.67 12.75 -9.63
N LYS A 207 26.83 12.58 -8.32
CA LYS A 207 27.91 11.80 -7.74
C LYS A 207 27.76 10.33 -8.15
N ASN A 208 28.87 9.65 -8.42
CA ASN A 208 28.92 8.25 -8.84
C ASN A 208 28.25 7.94 -10.20
N ASP A 209 28.10 8.93 -11.09
CA ASP A 209 27.48 8.78 -12.41
C ASP A 209 28.50 8.66 -13.57
N ASN A 210 29.79 8.39 -13.25
CA ASN A 210 30.89 8.26 -14.22
C ASN A 210 31.87 7.18 -13.77
N MET A 211 31.42 5.93 -13.75
CA MET A 211 32.21 4.74 -13.39
C MET A 211 32.53 3.92 -14.64
N SER A 212 33.61 3.12 -14.60
CA SER A 212 33.77 2.04 -15.58
C SER A 212 32.64 1.00 -15.45
N SER A 213 32.35 0.27 -16.50
CA SER A 213 31.23 -0.72 -16.49
C SER A 213 31.37 -1.76 -15.37
N ASN A 214 32.60 -2.19 -15.03
CA ASN A 214 32.82 -3.15 -13.94
C ASN A 214 32.60 -2.49 -12.56
N GLU A 215 33.12 -1.30 -12.33
CA GLU A 215 32.94 -0.56 -11.08
C GLU A 215 31.46 -0.25 -10.86
N PHE A 216 30.73 0.10 -11.92
CA PHE A 216 29.30 0.36 -11.84
C PHE A 216 28.50 -0.90 -11.52
N TYR A 217 28.86 -2.03 -12.13
CA TYR A 217 28.23 -3.31 -11.81
C TYR A 217 28.46 -3.69 -10.34
N ASP A 218 29.68 -3.54 -9.83
CA ASP A 218 30.03 -3.82 -8.42
C ASP A 218 29.32 -2.86 -7.46
N PHE A 219 29.17 -1.58 -7.85
CA PHE A 219 28.39 -0.61 -7.09
C PHE A 219 26.91 -1.03 -6.98
N LEU A 220 26.27 -1.37 -8.10
CA LEU A 220 24.89 -1.85 -8.12
C LEU A 220 24.74 -3.12 -7.27
N LYS A 221 25.65 -4.06 -7.42
CA LYS A 221 25.60 -5.32 -6.68
C LYS A 221 25.68 -5.09 -5.16
N LYS A 222 26.58 -4.25 -4.68
CA LYS A 222 26.74 -3.92 -3.26
C LYS A 222 25.46 -3.29 -2.68
N PHE A 223 24.89 -2.31 -3.37
CA PHE A 223 23.66 -1.69 -2.89
C PHE A 223 22.49 -2.67 -2.90
N TYR A 224 22.37 -3.52 -3.94
CA TYR A 224 21.34 -4.56 -3.99
C TYR A 224 21.51 -5.60 -2.86
N GLU A 225 22.73 -6.03 -2.55
CA GLU A 225 23.02 -6.91 -1.41
C GLU A 225 22.55 -6.29 -0.11
N ASN A 226 22.83 -5.01 0.12
CA ASN A 226 22.38 -4.29 1.31
C ASN A 226 20.84 -4.18 1.35
N ALA A 227 20.20 -3.80 0.25
CA ALA A 227 18.75 -3.75 0.17
C ALA A 227 18.12 -5.12 0.40
N PHE A 228 18.65 -6.18 -0.24
CA PHE A 228 18.15 -7.54 -0.08
C PHE A 228 18.18 -8.01 1.38
N ASN A 229 19.25 -7.68 2.10
CA ASN A 229 19.40 -8.08 3.50
C ASN A 229 18.40 -7.41 4.45
N VAL A 230 17.95 -6.20 4.13
CA VAL A 230 17.02 -5.41 4.97
C VAL A 230 15.58 -5.41 4.47
N MET A 231 15.28 -6.07 3.36
CA MET A 231 13.92 -6.28 2.87
C MET A 231 13.37 -7.61 3.39
N ARG A 232 12.08 -7.65 3.78
CA ARG A 232 11.43 -8.91 4.15
C ARG A 232 11.20 -9.81 2.93
N ASP A 233 10.99 -11.09 3.16
CA ASP A 233 10.55 -12.02 2.12
C ASP A 233 9.18 -11.59 1.57
N GLY A 234 9.04 -11.60 0.25
CA GLY A 234 7.86 -11.09 -0.45
C GLY A 234 7.80 -9.57 -0.59
N ALA A 235 8.80 -8.81 -0.12
CA ALA A 235 8.85 -7.37 -0.36
C ALA A 235 9.03 -7.06 -1.84
N GLY A 236 8.17 -6.22 -2.40
CA GLY A 236 8.25 -5.74 -3.77
C GLY A 236 9.36 -4.72 -3.99
N PHE A 237 9.75 -4.50 -5.23
CA PHE A 237 10.65 -3.40 -5.58
C PHE A 237 10.30 -2.77 -6.93
N TYR A 238 10.63 -1.47 -7.02
CA TYR A 238 10.64 -0.67 -8.24
C TYR A 238 11.99 0.05 -8.34
N ILE A 239 12.72 -0.20 -9.44
CA ILE A 239 14.05 0.36 -9.65
C ILE A 239 14.08 1.05 -11.01
N PHE A 240 14.15 2.38 -11.00
CA PHE A 240 14.32 3.16 -12.22
C PHE A 240 15.75 3.03 -12.75
N HIS A 241 15.92 3.05 -14.06
CA HIS A 241 17.23 2.93 -14.69
C HIS A 241 17.27 3.54 -16.09
N ALA A 242 18.48 3.81 -16.60
CA ALA A 242 18.64 4.12 -18.01
C ALA A 242 18.56 2.87 -18.87
N ASP A 243 17.95 2.96 -20.05
CA ASP A 243 17.88 1.85 -21.00
C ASP A 243 19.28 1.37 -21.45
N SER A 244 20.24 2.30 -21.61
CA SER A 244 21.64 1.98 -21.97
C SER A 244 22.32 1.04 -20.98
N GLU A 245 21.97 1.11 -19.70
CA GLU A 245 22.57 0.33 -18.61
C GLU A 245 21.70 -0.85 -18.14
N THR A 246 20.62 -1.16 -18.88
CA THR A 246 19.67 -2.26 -18.55
C THR A 246 20.37 -3.57 -18.19
N LYS A 247 21.48 -3.91 -18.91
CA LYS A 247 22.22 -5.15 -18.67
C LYS A 247 22.88 -5.17 -17.28
N ALA A 248 23.48 -4.05 -16.86
CA ALA A 248 24.13 -3.93 -15.55
C ALA A 248 23.09 -3.99 -14.43
N PHE A 249 21.99 -3.23 -14.56
CA PHE A 249 20.91 -3.20 -13.58
C PHE A 249 20.26 -4.56 -13.39
N ARG A 250 19.88 -5.25 -14.48
CA ARG A 250 19.26 -6.57 -14.41
C ARG A 250 20.22 -7.62 -13.87
N GLY A 251 21.44 -7.69 -14.42
CA GLY A 251 22.42 -8.69 -14.03
C GLY A 251 22.77 -8.62 -12.55
N ALA A 252 23.08 -7.43 -12.04
CA ALA A 252 23.41 -7.25 -10.63
C ALA A 252 22.22 -7.58 -9.71
N CYS A 253 20.99 -7.23 -10.11
CA CYS A 253 19.77 -7.53 -9.37
C CYS A 253 19.52 -9.04 -9.29
N GLU A 254 19.65 -9.75 -10.39
CA GLU A 254 19.49 -11.21 -10.48
C GLU A 254 20.60 -11.96 -9.73
N ASP A 255 21.85 -11.50 -9.81
CA ASP A 255 23.00 -12.09 -9.10
C ASP A 255 22.84 -12.06 -7.58
N VAL A 256 22.16 -11.04 -7.04
CA VAL A 256 21.87 -10.93 -5.61
C VAL A 256 20.69 -11.84 -5.18
N GLY A 257 19.87 -12.30 -6.13
CA GLY A 257 18.76 -13.22 -5.88
C GLY A 257 17.37 -12.59 -5.88
N PHE A 258 17.23 -11.36 -6.31
CA PHE A 258 15.93 -10.76 -6.56
C PHE A 258 15.25 -11.41 -7.77
N LYS A 259 13.93 -11.56 -7.70
CA LYS A 259 13.13 -11.98 -8.85
C LYS A 259 12.65 -10.77 -9.62
N ILE A 260 13.19 -10.51 -10.80
CA ILE A 260 12.62 -9.53 -11.73
C ILE A 260 11.39 -10.16 -12.41
N SER A 261 10.25 -9.50 -12.35
CA SER A 261 8.99 -9.93 -12.95
C SER A 261 8.72 -9.21 -14.26
N GLN A 262 8.76 -7.88 -14.25
CA GLN A 262 8.40 -7.05 -15.40
C GLN A 262 9.32 -5.83 -15.49
N CYS A 263 9.33 -5.19 -16.65
CA CYS A 263 9.86 -3.85 -16.85
C CYS A 263 8.69 -2.94 -17.19
N LEU A 264 8.48 -1.94 -16.33
CA LEU A 264 7.51 -0.89 -16.57
C LEU A 264 8.18 0.23 -17.37
N ILE A 265 7.39 0.97 -18.12
CA ILE A 265 7.87 2.11 -18.91
C ILE A 265 7.16 3.36 -18.44
N TRP A 266 7.89 4.27 -17.83
CA TRP A 266 7.38 5.60 -17.54
C TRP A 266 7.59 6.52 -18.75
N VAL A 267 6.51 7.05 -19.32
CA VAL A 267 6.55 7.99 -20.43
C VAL A 267 6.44 9.43 -19.92
N LYS A 268 7.41 10.25 -20.31
CA LYS A 268 7.45 11.67 -19.97
C LYS A 268 6.63 12.50 -20.94
N ASN A 269 6.10 13.64 -20.50
CA ASN A 269 5.32 14.56 -21.34
C ASN A 269 6.07 15.13 -22.54
N GLY A 270 7.39 15.29 -22.37
CA GLY A 270 8.28 15.84 -23.37
C GLY A 270 9.50 14.96 -23.54
N PHE A 271 10.21 15.13 -24.62
CA PHE A 271 11.50 14.52 -24.85
C PHE A 271 12.63 15.53 -24.62
N ASN A 272 13.78 15.06 -24.20
CA ASN A 272 14.99 15.86 -24.20
C ASN A 272 15.65 15.76 -25.57
N LEU A 273 15.95 16.92 -26.19
CA LEU A 273 16.73 16.94 -27.41
C LEU A 273 18.10 16.32 -27.16
N SER A 274 18.38 15.23 -27.85
CA SER A 274 19.67 14.54 -27.82
C SER A 274 20.31 14.53 -29.21
N ARG A 275 21.60 14.23 -29.29
CA ARG A 275 22.33 14.06 -30.58
C ARG A 275 22.16 12.62 -31.12
N GLN A 276 21.04 11.99 -30.83
CA GLN A 276 20.69 10.62 -31.26
C GLN A 276 19.58 10.66 -32.32
N ASP A 277 19.40 9.59 -33.07
CA ASP A 277 18.38 9.49 -34.11
C ASP A 277 16.97 9.59 -33.55
N TYR A 278 16.74 9.04 -32.34
CA TYR A 278 15.47 9.14 -31.60
C TYR A 278 15.68 9.81 -30.25
N ASN A 279 14.80 10.73 -29.89
CA ASN A 279 14.84 11.40 -28.60
C ASN A 279 14.18 10.53 -27.51
N TRP A 280 14.82 10.41 -26.36
CA TRP A 280 14.30 9.67 -25.22
C TRP A 280 13.06 10.37 -24.62
N ARG A 281 11.94 9.66 -24.57
CA ARG A 281 10.70 10.13 -23.97
C ARG A 281 10.25 9.21 -22.82
N HIS A 282 11.03 8.21 -22.46
CA HIS A 282 10.66 7.25 -21.42
C HIS A 282 11.84 6.91 -20.50
N GLU A 283 11.49 6.37 -19.34
CA GLU A 283 12.42 5.70 -18.42
C GLU A 283 11.89 4.32 -18.09
N PRO A 284 12.70 3.27 -18.21
CA PRO A 284 12.35 1.93 -17.76
C PRO A 284 12.44 1.82 -16.24
N CYS A 285 11.58 0.97 -15.66
CA CYS A 285 11.55 0.68 -14.24
C CYS A 285 11.41 -0.82 -14.03
N LEU A 286 12.38 -1.46 -13.40
CA LEU A 286 12.31 -2.87 -13.05
C LEU A 286 11.31 -3.06 -11.91
N TYR A 287 10.41 -4.00 -12.08
CA TYR A 287 9.49 -4.47 -11.05
C TYR A 287 9.73 -5.94 -10.73
N GLY A 288 9.71 -6.27 -9.46
CA GLY A 288 9.87 -7.62 -8.97
C GLY A 288 9.75 -7.70 -7.45
N TRP A 289 10.27 -8.77 -6.86
CA TRP A 289 10.21 -8.97 -5.41
C TRP A 289 11.32 -9.90 -4.90
N LYS A 290 11.57 -9.84 -3.58
CA LYS A 290 12.41 -10.81 -2.89
C LYS A 290 11.63 -12.11 -2.72
N LEU A 291 12.22 -13.24 -3.15
CA LEU A 291 11.63 -14.57 -2.98
C LEU A 291 11.54 -14.95 -1.49
N GLY A 292 10.74 -15.97 -1.17
CA GLY A 292 10.60 -16.54 0.17
C GLY A 292 9.16 -16.54 0.68
N LYS A 293 8.38 -15.50 0.36
CA LYS A 293 6.94 -15.40 0.65
C LYS A 293 6.20 -14.82 -0.53
N GLU A 294 4.88 -14.88 -0.48
CA GLU A 294 4.01 -14.20 -1.43
C GLU A 294 4.20 -12.68 -1.35
N HIS A 295 4.28 -12.01 -2.49
CA HIS A 295 4.36 -10.56 -2.58
C HIS A 295 2.96 -9.93 -2.56
N PHE A 296 2.86 -8.76 -2.01
CA PHE A 296 1.63 -7.98 -2.07
C PHE A 296 1.57 -7.17 -3.37
N PHE A 297 0.45 -7.26 -4.05
CA PHE A 297 0.04 -6.37 -5.14
C PHE A 297 -1.47 -6.20 -5.06
N ILE A 298 -1.98 -4.99 -5.29
CA ILE A 298 -3.44 -4.78 -5.35
C ILE A 298 -4.04 -5.71 -6.40
N LYS A 299 -5.21 -6.29 -6.10
CA LYS A 299 -5.91 -7.20 -7.03
C LYS A 299 -6.63 -6.44 -8.17
N ASP A 300 -6.03 -5.35 -8.63
CA ASP A 300 -6.52 -4.61 -9.79
C ASP A 300 -5.85 -5.14 -11.07
N TYR A 301 -6.50 -6.07 -11.73
CA TYR A 301 -6.04 -6.68 -12.99
C TYR A 301 -6.20 -5.77 -14.21
N THR A 302 -6.71 -4.56 -14.03
CA THR A 302 -6.76 -3.53 -15.08
C THR A 302 -5.47 -2.73 -15.20
N GLN A 303 -4.54 -2.91 -14.24
CA GLN A 303 -3.22 -2.28 -14.29
C GLN A 303 -2.38 -2.91 -15.40
N ASP A 304 -1.95 -2.10 -16.35
CA ASP A 304 -1.00 -2.51 -17.37
C ASP A 304 0.42 -1.99 -17.08
N THR A 305 1.39 -2.42 -17.87
CA THR A 305 2.79 -1.97 -17.73
C THR A 305 3.02 -0.54 -18.20
N VAL A 306 1.95 0.15 -18.59
CA VAL A 306 1.94 1.52 -19.08
C VAL A 306 1.12 2.40 -18.15
N LEU A 307 1.78 3.32 -17.46
CA LEU A 307 1.13 4.23 -16.53
C LEU A 307 0.77 5.54 -17.28
N GLU A 308 -0.48 5.67 -17.73
CA GLU A 308 -0.99 6.87 -18.38
C GLU A 308 -1.72 7.80 -17.40
N ASN A 309 -1.58 9.11 -17.61
CA ASN A 309 -2.34 10.11 -16.84
C ASN A 309 -3.74 10.32 -17.43
N LYS A 310 -4.79 10.01 -16.66
CA LYS A 310 -6.19 10.16 -17.05
C LYS A 310 -6.75 11.61 -16.88
N GLU A 311 -5.95 12.58 -16.44
CA GLU A 311 -6.42 13.97 -16.21
C GLU A 311 -6.88 14.73 -17.47
N VAL A 312 -6.54 14.26 -18.65
CA VAL A 312 -6.91 14.89 -19.93
C VAL A 312 -8.42 14.87 -20.18
N LEU A 313 -9.19 14.02 -19.48
CA LEU A 313 -10.63 13.84 -19.73
C LEU A 313 -11.52 14.94 -19.12
N LYS A 314 -11.13 15.52 -17.99
CA LYS A 314 -11.96 16.52 -17.27
C LYS A 314 -12.12 17.87 -18.00
N LYS A 315 -11.31 18.16 -19.03
CA LYS A 315 -11.32 19.42 -19.79
C LYS A 315 -11.86 19.28 -21.22
N LYS A 316 -12.33 18.10 -21.64
CA LYS A 316 -12.82 17.86 -23.01
C LYS A 316 -14.30 18.10 -23.12
N SER A 317 -14.73 18.68 -24.30
CA SER A 317 -16.12 18.79 -24.67
C SER A 317 -16.76 17.40 -24.85
N LYS A 318 -18.09 17.34 -24.85
CA LYS A 318 -18.84 16.08 -25.02
C LYS A 318 -18.49 15.35 -26.34
N GLU A 319 -18.21 16.09 -27.40
CA GLU A 319 -17.79 15.54 -28.69
C GLU A 319 -16.37 15.00 -28.69
N GLU A 320 -15.44 15.69 -28.01
CA GLU A 320 -14.08 15.23 -27.82
C GLU A 320 -14.00 14.00 -26.89
N LEU A 321 -14.89 13.92 -25.88
CA LEU A 321 -15.05 12.75 -25.03
C LEU A 321 -15.58 11.54 -25.81
N LEU A 322 -16.56 11.75 -26.72
CA LEU A 322 -17.11 10.66 -27.54
C LEU A 322 -16.04 10.11 -28.52
N LYS A 323 -15.28 11.01 -29.15
CA LYS A 323 -14.15 10.64 -30.00
C LYS A 323 -13.09 9.89 -29.23
N TYR A 324 -12.78 10.33 -28.01
CA TYR A 324 -11.81 9.69 -27.12
C TYR A 324 -12.28 8.31 -26.63
N ILE A 325 -13.58 8.15 -26.35
CA ILE A 325 -14.17 6.84 -26.01
C ILE A 325 -14.04 5.87 -27.19
N LEU A 326 -14.31 6.30 -28.42
CA LEU A 326 -14.14 5.48 -29.63
C LEU A 326 -12.67 5.11 -29.86
N GLU A 327 -11.74 6.03 -29.61
CA GLU A 327 -10.30 5.78 -29.66
C GLU A 327 -9.84 4.83 -28.55
N LEU A 328 -10.45 4.90 -27.35
CA LEU A 328 -10.19 3.96 -26.26
C LEU A 328 -10.76 2.56 -26.56
N GLU A 329 -11.96 2.46 -27.15
CA GLU A 329 -12.53 1.17 -27.55
C GLU A 329 -11.68 0.49 -28.63
N GLU A 330 -11.05 1.26 -29.51
CA GLU A 330 -10.10 0.75 -30.50
C GLU A 330 -8.75 0.38 -29.87
N LYS A 331 -8.27 1.14 -28.86
CA LYS A 331 -7.04 0.87 -28.07
C LYS A 331 -7.20 -0.32 -27.12
N LEU A 332 -8.37 -0.54 -26.55
CA LEU A 332 -8.68 -1.69 -25.67
C LEU A 332 -8.57 -3.05 -26.39
N LYS A 333 -8.50 -3.04 -27.73
CA LYS A 333 -8.19 -4.24 -28.52
C LYS A 333 -6.70 -4.63 -28.53
N TYR A 334 -5.80 -3.74 -28.07
CA TYR A 334 -4.35 -3.95 -28.09
C TYR A 334 -3.72 -3.43 -26.81
N HIS A 335 -3.31 -4.31 -25.92
CA HIS A 335 -2.62 -3.96 -24.66
C HIS A 335 -1.26 -3.31 -24.94
N SER A 336 -1.02 -2.14 -24.38
CA SER A 336 0.20 -1.33 -24.54
C SER A 336 1.00 -1.19 -23.23
N THR A 337 2.33 -1.10 -23.32
CA THR A 337 3.28 -1.05 -22.20
C THR A 337 3.85 0.34 -21.89
N ILE A 338 3.06 1.43 -21.94
CA ILE A 338 3.53 2.83 -21.84
C ILE A 338 2.90 3.57 -20.64
N ILE A 339 3.69 4.32 -19.85
CA ILE A 339 3.26 5.18 -18.74
C ILE A 339 3.33 6.64 -19.18
N GLU A 340 2.27 7.44 -19.00
CA GLU A 340 2.31 8.90 -19.17
C GLU A 340 1.98 9.60 -17.83
N GLU A 341 2.97 10.28 -17.23
CA GLU A 341 2.81 11.20 -16.10
C GLU A 341 3.50 12.52 -16.40
N ASN A 342 2.84 13.63 -16.07
CA ASN A 342 3.36 14.96 -16.33
C ASN A 342 4.56 15.27 -15.43
N LYS A 343 5.70 15.58 -16.02
CA LYS A 343 6.82 16.16 -15.29
C LYS A 343 6.43 17.58 -14.84
N PRO A 344 6.67 17.98 -13.56
CA PRO A 344 6.39 19.34 -13.11
C PRO A 344 7.05 20.39 -14.03
N THR A 345 6.31 21.44 -14.38
CA THR A 345 6.73 22.46 -15.37
C THR A 345 7.79 23.45 -14.88
N LYS A 346 8.17 23.42 -13.60
CA LYS A 346 9.25 24.22 -13.03
C LYS A 346 10.27 23.29 -12.37
N ASN A 347 11.34 22.98 -13.06
CA ASN A 347 12.44 22.15 -12.57
C ASN A 347 13.79 22.81 -12.87
N ASP A 348 14.05 23.96 -12.24
CA ASP A 348 15.40 24.56 -12.26
C ASP A 348 16.28 24.03 -11.12
N ILE A 349 15.76 23.15 -10.22
CA ILE A 349 16.38 22.81 -8.94
C ILE A 349 16.92 21.36 -8.87
N HIS A 350 16.30 20.38 -9.53
CA HIS A 350 16.83 19.01 -9.59
C HIS A 350 16.50 18.33 -10.92
N PRO A 351 17.51 17.90 -11.68
CA PRO A 351 17.34 17.47 -13.08
C PRO A 351 16.62 16.14 -13.28
N THR A 352 16.53 15.28 -12.24
CA THR A 352 16.06 13.88 -12.37
C THR A 352 14.88 13.52 -11.46
N MET A 353 14.13 14.50 -10.97
CA MET A 353 13.04 14.28 -10.03
C MET A 353 11.90 13.44 -10.62
N LYS A 354 11.42 12.46 -9.83
CA LYS A 354 10.19 11.70 -10.13
C LYS A 354 8.95 12.43 -9.60
N PRO A 355 7.85 12.51 -10.37
CA PRO A 355 6.58 13.07 -9.90
C PRO A 355 6.02 12.29 -8.70
N LEU A 356 5.45 13.00 -7.72
CA LEU A 356 4.89 12.33 -6.53
C LEU A 356 3.74 11.38 -6.91
N LYS A 357 2.90 11.73 -7.87
CA LYS A 357 1.80 10.88 -8.37
C LYS A 357 2.29 9.56 -8.99
N LEU A 358 3.42 9.58 -9.71
CA LEU A 358 4.05 8.36 -10.22
C LEU A 358 4.45 7.43 -9.08
N LEU A 359 5.17 7.95 -8.09
CA LEU A 359 5.61 7.17 -6.92
C LEU A 359 4.42 6.68 -6.09
N ALA A 360 3.39 7.53 -5.93
CA ALA A 360 2.15 7.19 -5.24
C ALA A 360 1.46 5.98 -5.86
N ARG A 361 1.36 5.93 -7.19
CA ARG A 361 0.78 4.79 -7.90
C ARG A 361 1.55 3.50 -7.64
N LEU A 362 2.88 3.54 -7.72
CA LEU A 362 3.72 2.37 -7.46
C LEU A 362 3.61 1.93 -5.99
N MET A 363 3.60 2.89 -5.07
CA MET A 363 3.50 2.66 -3.64
C MET A 363 2.14 2.08 -3.25
N ALA A 364 1.04 2.62 -3.77
CA ALA A 364 -0.31 2.12 -3.56
C ALA A 364 -0.49 0.70 -4.10
N ASN A 365 0.08 0.40 -5.28
CA ASN A 365 -0.03 -0.92 -5.89
C ASN A 365 0.66 -2.03 -5.06
N SER A 366 1.75 -1.72 -4.35
CA SER A 366 2.64 -2.73 -3.77
C SER A 366 2.91 -2.55 -2.29
N SER A 367 2.15 -1.67 -1.59
CA SER A 367 2.27 -1.48 -0.14
C SER A 367 0.94 -1.14 0.51
N LYS A 368 0.86 -1.37 1.81
CA LYS A 368 -0.27 -1.00 2.69
C LYS A 368 0.10 0.21 3.55
N LYS A 369 -0.89 0.89 4.13
CA LYS A 369 -0.67 1.94 5.14
C LYS A 369 0.20 1.42 6.29
N ASN A 370 1.05 2.27 6.83
CA ASN A 370 2.04 1.97 7.87
C ASN A 370 3.20 1.05 7.45
N TRP A 371 3.23 0.55 6.20
CA TRP A 371 4.36 -0.22 5.70
C TRP A 371 5.59 0.65 5.48
N ARG A 372 6.77 0.02 5.57
CA ARG A 372 8.08 0.66 5.41
C ARG A 372 8.50 0.63 3.96
N VAL A 373 8.71 1.80 3.40
CA VAL A 373 9.19 2.01 2.02
C VAL A 373 10.65 2.44 2.07
N LEU A 374 11.51 1.63 1.49
CA LEU A 374 12.95 1.86 1.41
C LEU A 374 13.30 2.62 0.14
N ASP A 375 14.13 3.65 0.28
CA ASP A 375 14.77 4.33 -0.84
C ASP A 375 16.22 4.69 -0.45
N LEU A 376 17.18 4.04 -1.09
CA LEU A 376 18.61 4.21 -0.78
C LEU A 376 19.29 5.33 -1.58
N PHE A 377 18.51 6.09 -2.37
CA PHE A 377 18.96 7.24 -3.17
C PHE A 377 17.91 8.35 -3.12
N GLY A 378 17.77 8.97 -1.94
CA GLY A 378 16.69 9.89 -1.58
C GLY A 378 16.52 11.11 -2.48
N GLY A 379 17.63 11.63 -3.04
CA GLY A 379 17.62 12.78 -3.95
C GLY A 379 16.91 14.00 -3.35
N SER A 380 15.80 14.42 -3.95
CA SER A 380 14.96 15.51 -3.45
C SER A 380 13.89 15.11 -2.41
N GLY A 381 13.83 13.83 -2.01
CA GLY A 381 12.89 13.30 -1.02
C GLY A 381 11.49 12.99 -1.58
N SER A 382 11.33 12.81 -2.88
CA SER A 382 10.02 12.54 -3.47
C SER A 382 9.36 11.28 -2.89
N THR A 383 10.13 10.21 -2.64
CA THR A 383 9.63 8.98 -2.00
C THR A 383 9.11 9.26 -0.59
N LEU A 384 9.79 10.10 0.20
CA LEU A 384 9.37 10.46 1.55
C LEU A 384 8.08 11.28 1.53
N MET A 385 8.00 12.32 0.68
CA MET A 385 6.82 13.17 0.57
C MET A 385 5.58 12.40 0.08
N THR A 386 5.80 11.40 -0.78
CA THR A 386 4.74 10.49 -1.21
C THR A 386 4.29 9.57 -0.07
N ALA A 387 5.24 9.01 0.70
CA ALA A 387 4.95 8.14 1.82
C ALA A 387 4.17 8.84 2.94
N GLU A 388 4.50 10.11 3.25
CA GLU A 388 3.76 10.95 4.20
C GLU A 388 2.30 11.10 3.79
N GLN A 389 2.04 11.50 2.53
CA GLN A 389 0.68 11.69 2.02
C GLN A 389 -0.14 10.39 1.98
N LEU A 390 0.51 9.26 1.73
CA LEU A 390 -0.13 7.95 1.67
C LEU A 390 -0.12 7.18 3.01
N GLN A 391 0.36 7.78 4.10
CA GLN A 391 0.46 7.15 5.41
C GLN A 391 1.34 5.88 5.42
N ARG A 392 2.45 5.92 4.68
CA ARG A 392 3.53 4.92 4.74
C ARG A 392 4.70 5.50 5.53
N LYS A 393 5.65 4.65 5.92
CA LYS A 393 6.87 5.04 6.64
C LYS A 393 8.06 4.97 5.70
N ALA A 394 8.62 6.11 5.31
CA ALA A 394 9.78 6.15 4.44
C ALA A 394 11.07 5.96 5.23
N TYR A 395 11.96 5.13 4.71
CA TYR A 395 13.32 4.91 5.17
C TYR A 395 14.26 5.30 4.04
N LEU A 396 14.78 6.54 4.10
CA LEU A 396 15.57 7.13 3.04
C LEU A 396 17.04 7.21 3.39
N MET A 397 17.90 7.00 2.41
CA MET A 397 19.32 7.32 2.46
C MET A 397 19.68 8.31 1.36
N GLU A 398 20.45 9.31 1.69
CA GLU A 398 21.01 10.25 0.73
C GLU A 398 22.50 10.46 1.02
N TYR A 399 23.31 10.35 -0.02
CA TYR A 399 24.77 10.43 0.10
C TYR A 399 25.28 11.86 0.24
N ASP A 400 24.64 12.82 -0.45
CA ASP A 400 25.08 14.22 -0.46
C ASP A 400 24.40 15.01 0.67
N PRO A 401 25.17 15.51 1.67
CA PRO A 401 24.61 16.24 2.79
C PRO A 401 23.74 17.44 2.39
N LYS A 402 24.05 18.11 1.28
CA LYS A 402 23.24 19.24 0.80
C LYS A 402 21.83 18.83 0.39
N TYR A 403 21.66 17.64 -0.19
CA TYR A 403 20.34 17.12 -0.52
C TYR A 403 19.63 16.54 0.70
N VAL A 404 20.35 16.06 1.72
CA VAL A 404 19.76 15.75 3.02
C VAL A 404 19.08 16.99 3.60
N ASP A 405 19.74 18.15 3.57
CA ASP A 405 19.16 19.43 4.01
C ASP A 405 17.92 19.81 3.18
N VAL A 406 17.94 19.58 1.87
CA VAL A 406 16.77 19.80 0.99
C VAL A 406 15.58 18.95 1.45
N ILE A 407 15.80 17.65 1.74
CA ILE A 407 14.76 16.74 2.21
C ILE A 407 14.19 17.21 3.56
N VAL A 408 15.05 17.57 4.50
CA VAL A 408 14.65 18.07 5.83
C VAL A 408 13.80 19.34 5.71
N LYS A 409 14.25 20.32 4.92
CA LYS A 409 13.50 21.56 4.64
C LYS A 409 12.16 21.28 3.97
N ARG A 410 12.14 20.39 2.98
CA ARG A 410 10.93 20.00 2.27
C ARG A 410 9.90 19.36 3.23
N PHE A 411 10.35 18.48 4.11
CA PHE A 411 9.49 17.88 5.13
C PHE A 411 9.02 18.92 6.14
N ALA A 412 9.88 19.84 6.59
CA ALA A 412 9.54 20.88 7.53
C ALA A 412 8.42 21.82 7.04
N SER A 413 8.21 21.93 5.72
CA SER A 413 7.11 22.71 5.15
C SER A 413 5.72 22.09 5.38
N VAL A 414 5.64 20.81 5.67
CA VAL A 414 4.38 20.07 5.88
C VAL A 414 4.25 19.52 7.29
N ASN A 415 5.38 19.16 7.94
CA ASN A 415 5.37 18.57 9.29
C ASN A 415 6.64 19.00 10.04
N GLN A 416 6.50 19.47 11.27
CA GLN A 416 7.61 19.96 12.10
C GLN A 416 8.03 18.98 13.21
N ASP A 417 7.52 17.76 13.23
CA ASP A 417 8.06 16.70 14.11
C ASP A 417 9.37 16.16 13.53
N ILE A 418 10.43 16.92 13.79
CA ILE A 418 11.79 16.65 13.25
C ILE A 418 12.76 16.52 14.42
N ARG A 419 13.55 15.48 14.41
CA ARG A 419 14.64 15.23 15.36
C ARG A 419 15.86 14.74 14.62
N LEU A 420 17.05 15.18 15.04
CA LEU A 420 18.33 14.70 14.52
C LEU A 420 19.04 13.86 15.57
N LEU A 421 19.40 12.65 15.20
CA LEU A 421 20.32 11.79 15.95
C LEU A 421 21.73 11.94 15.35
N ARG A 422 22.63 12.56 16.09
CA ARG A 422 24.05 12.78 15.72
C ARG A 422 24.96 12.40 16.88
N ASN A 423 25.90 11.50 16.67
CA ASN A 423 26.87 11.04 17.68
C ASN A 423 26.24 10.60 19.01
N GLY A 424 25.07 9.92 18.96
CA GLY A 424 24.35 9.46 20.14
C GLY A 424 23.57 10.53 20.89
N GLN A 425 23.53 11.76 20.41
CA GLN A 425 22.72 12.85 20.95
C GLN A 425 21.50 13.12 20.04
N ILE A 426 20.39 13.48 20.64
CA ILE A 426 19.15 13.85 19.95
C ILE A 426 18.95 15.35 20.07
N TYR A 427 18.79 16.00 18.91
CA TYR A 427 18.48 17.42 18.79
C TYR A 427 17.04 17.60 18.32
N SER A 428 16.31 18.50 18.94
CA SER A 428 14.92 18.84 18.56
C SER A 428 14.90 19.80 17.37
N TRP A 429 13.74 19.90 16.68
CA TRP A 429 13.56 20.88 15.60
C TRP A 429 13.79 22.33 16.06
N GLU A 430 13.40 22.69 17.28
CA GLU A 430 13.63 24.02 17.83
C GLU A 430 15.10 24.40 17.92
N GLU A 431 16.00 23.43 18.12
CA GLU A 431 17.45 23.63 18.14
C GLU A 431 18.06 23.66 16.74
N LEU A 432 17.36 23.09 15.76
CA LEU A 432 17.87 22.90 14.39
C LEU A 432 17.36 23.95 13.40
N LYS A 433 16.15 24.46 13.61
CA LYS A 433 15.42 25.28 12.62
C LYS A 433 16.18 26.52 12.15
N GLU A 434 17.05 27.10 12.98
CA GLU A 434 17.86 28.27 12.58
C GLU A 434 18.86 27.94 11.46
N TYR A 435 19.32 26.68 11.37
CA TYR A 435 20.22 26.23 10.31
C TYR A 435 19.49 25.94 9.00
N PHE A 436 18.17 25.75 9.08
CA PHE A 436 17.32 25.43 7.93
C PHE A 436 16.42 26.61 7.51
N ASN A 437 16.31 27.66 8.35
CA ASN A 437 15.58 28.88 8.03
C ASN A 437 16.51 29.84 7.27
N GLU A 438 16.24 29.98 5.97
CA GLU A 438 16.50 31.09 5.03
C GLU A 438 16.52 30.60 3.60
#